data_02761b18a2ca0a7728343cab0b60cdd7
#
_entry.id   02761b18a2ca0a7728343cab0b60cdd7
#
_cell.length_a   1.000
_cell.length_b   1.000
_cell.length_c   1.000
_cell.angle_alpha   90.00
_cell.angle_beta   90.00
_cell.angle_gamma   90.00
#
_symmetry.space_group_name_H-M   'P 1'
#
loop_
_entity.id
_entity.type
_entity.pdbx_description
1 polymer ?
#
loop_
_entity_poly.entity_id
_entity_poly.type
_entity_poly.pdbx_seq_one_letter_code
_entity_poly.pdbx_strand_id
1 'polypeptide(L)'
;MSQSLMKCVNDEIRRNQSIIDSTRVDLPRELTGRLEKQTHGKNTYFYLAYKENGKRVRKCLGKANAAEVRSFVRDICKIERIKLLENNNQALEELKQNILEDSIPVINARLPETCRGLLMEGFVDERMEQLKAWARAEYRKNTFNEEKKTHVACDGTPVRSKGEVIWYNLLYSLGIPFRYEPLIQLQDDVGRTVYKAPDFQIQCYDGSFILIEHLGCIKDPGYCNGFATKCRYYLREGYVLGVNYFVSSDDVYGNTDSFAIAKLAQLVEQRFYGIG
;
A
#
# COMPACT_ATOMS: atom_id res chain seq x y z
N MET A 1 -10.75 7.21 -4.54
CA MET A 1 -9.98 6.35 -5.50
C MET A 1 -8.70 7.00 -6.01
N SER A 2 -8.66 8.31 -6.16
CA SER A 2 -7.58 8.96 -6.92
C SER A 2 -6.21 8.99 -6.26
N GLN A 3 -6.07 9.36 -5.00
CA GLN A 3 -4.73 9.53 -4.38
C GLN A 3 -3.98 8.21 -4.20
N SER A 4 -4.66 7.14 -3.78
CA SER A 4 -4.03 5.82 -3.61
C SER A 4 -3.61 5.22 -4.94
N LEU A 5 -4.48 5.25 -5.96
CA LEU A 5 -4.17 4.76 -7.31
C LEU A 5 -3.04 5.57 -7.96
N MET A 6 -3.10 6.90 -7.89
CA MET A 6 -2.06 7.79 -8.43
C MET A 6 -0.71 7.55 -7.75
N LYS A 7 -0.72 7.28 -6.44
CA LYS A 7 0.50 6.90 -5.72
C LYS A 7 1.06 5.58 -6.22
N CYS A 8 0.22 4.52 -6.35
CA CYS A 8 0.66 3.23 -6.86
C CYS A 8 1.24 3.33 -8.28
N VAL A 9 0.59 4.09 -9.16
CA VAL A 9 1.08 4.33 -10.53
C VAL A 9 2.42 5.05 -10.52
N ASN A 10 2.58 6.10 -9.71
CA ASN A 10 3.84 6.83 -9.59
C ASN A 10 4.96 5.96 -9.00
N ASP A 11 4.66 5.12 -8.02
CA ASP A 11 5.64 4.22 -7.40
C ASP A 11 6.10 3.16 -8.41
N GLU A 12 5.20 2.61 -9.25
CA GLU A 12 5.56 1.66 -10.30
C GLU A 12 6.41 2.31 -11.40
N ILE A 13 6.08 3.54 -11.84
CA ILE A 13 6.92 4.29 -12.79
C ILE A 13 8.33 4.50 -12.22
N ARG A 14 8.46 4.91 -10.96
CA ARG A 14 9.77 5.09 -10.31
C ARG A 14 10.54 3.78 -10.24
N ARG A 15 9.88 2.68 -9.88
CA ARG A 15 10.47 1.35 -9.84
C ARG A 15 11.00 0.94 -11.21
N ASN A 16 10.18 1.08 -12.26
CA ASN A 16 10.57 0.77 -13.63
C ASN A 16 11.76 1.62 -14.07
N GLN A 17 11.74 2.92 -13.77
CA GLN A 17 12.84 3.83 -14.09
C GLN A 17 14.14 3.43 -13.40
N SER A 18 14.11 3.06 -12.13
CA SER A 18 15.27 2.57 -11.40
C SER A 18 15.88 1.30 -12.02
N ILE A 19 15.00 0.38 -12.49
CA ILE A 19 15.45 -0.84 -13.19
C ILE A 19 16.07 -0.49 -14.55
N ILE A 20 15.47 0.42 -15.30
CA ILE A 20 15.99 0.90 -16.59
C ILE A 20 17.40 1.49 -16.39
N ASP A 21 17.54 2.41 -15.45
CA ASP A 21 18.81 3.13 -15.22
C ASP A 21 19.92 2.16 -14.78
N SER A 22 19.63 1.26 -13.84
CA SER A 22 20.60 0.25 -13.41
C SER A 22 20.97 -0.71 -14.54
N THR A 23 20.01 -1.09 -15.39
CA THR A 23 20.25 -2.00 -16.52
C THR A 23 21.09 -1.32 -17.62
N ARG A 24 20.91 -0.02 -17.84
CA ARG A 24 21.68 0.75 -18.84
C ARG A 24 23.16 0.88 -18.50
N VAL A 25 23.48 1.02 -17.20
CA VAL A 25 24.90 1.10 -16.76
C VAL A 25 25.69 -0.13 -17.17
N ASP A 26 25.05 -1.28 -17.20
CA ASP A 26 25.67 -2.58 -17.51
C ASP A 26 25.65 -2.93 -19.00
N LEU A 27 25.13 -2.07 -19.87
CA LEU A 27 25.10 -2.33 -21.30
C LEU A 27 26.37 -1.81 -21.99
N PRO A 28 26.92 -2.54 -22.99
CA PRO A 28 27.97 -2.00 -23.85
C PRO A 28 27.44 -0.78 -24.63
N ARG A 29 28.29 0.24 -24.85
CA ARG A 29 27.91 1.49 -25.50
C ARG A 29 27.27 1.33 -26.89
N GLU A 30 27.63 0.27 -27.62
CA GLU A 30 26.99 -0.08 -28.89
C GLU A 30 26.91 -1.61 -29.02
N LEU A 31 25.65 -2.09 -29.14
CA LEU A 31 25.43 -3.47 -29.58
C LEU A 31 25.23 -3.45 -31.10
N THR A 32 26.33 -3.60 -31.84
CA THR A 32 26.30 -3.64 -33.29
C THR A 32 26.18 -5.08 -33.79
N GLY A 33 25.16 -5.33 -34.63
CA GLY A 33 25.01 -6.61 -35.31
C GLY A 33 23.79 -7.42 -34.93
N ARG A 34 23.57 -8.49 -35.68
CA ARG A 34 22.47 -9.43 -35.55
C ARG A 34 22.98 -10.83 -35.34
N LEU A 35 22.43 -11.57 -34.39
CA LEU A 35 22.71 -12.96 -34.18
C LEU A 35 22.07 -13.81 -35.28
N GLU A 36 22.85 -14.59 -35.97
CA GLU A 36 22.42 -15.54 -37.00
C GLU A 36 22.75 -16.95 -36.55
N LYS A 37 21.88 -17.91 -36.80
CA LYS A 37 22.17 -19.32 -36.57
C LYS A 37 22.32 -20.07 -37.89
N GLN A 38 23.24 -21.02 -37.91
CA GLN A 38 23.46 -21.91 -39.04
C GLN A 38 23.67 -23.35 -38.53
N THR A 39 22.93 -24.28 -39.10
CA THR A 39 23.02 -25.69 -38.74
C THR A 39 23.82 -26.47 -39.78
N HIS A 40 24.79 -27.23 -39.32
CA HIS A 40 25.62 -28.12 -40.11
C HIS A 40 25.47 -29.54 -39.55
N GLY A 41 24.72 -30.39 -40.21
CA GLY A 41 24.37 -31.72 -39.71
C GLY A 41 23.68 -31.65 -38.36
N LYS A 42 24.27 -32.27 -37.34
CA LYS A 42 23.71 -32.26 -35.96
C LYS A 42 24.14 -31.06 -35.10
N ASN A 43 24.99 -30.18 -35.64
CA ASN A 43 25.57 -29.06 -34.89
C ASN A 43 25.01 -27.72 -35.36
N THR A 44 24.60 -26.88 -34.42
CA THR A 44 24.16 -25.50 -34.68
C THR A 44 25.20 -24.52 -34.15
N TYR A 45 25.59 -23.58 -34.97
CA TYR A 45 26.56 -22.53 -34.68
C TYR A 45 25.90 -21.16 -34.80
N PHE A 46 26.35 -20.22 -33.99
CA PHE A 46 25.84 -18.85 -33.96
C PHE A 46 26.94 -17.91 -34.49
N TYR A 47 26.50 -16.93 -35.26
CA TYR A 47 27.34 -15.93 -35.88
C TYR A 47 26.82 -14.54 -35.58
N LEU A 48 27.73 -13.61 -35.31
CA LEU A 48 27.39 -12.18 -35.24
C LEU A 48 27.62 -11.57 -36.63
N ALA A 49 26.53 -11.08 -37.23
CA ALA A 49 26.58 -10.37 -38.51
C ALA A 49 26.46 -8.87 -38.27
N TYR A 50 27.42 -8.08 -38.70
CA TYR A 50 27.45 -6.62 -38.55
C TYR A 50 28.04 -5.96 -39.80
N LYS A 51 27.97 -4.63 -39.88
CA LYS A 51 28.59 -3.85 -40.95
C LYS A 51 29.88 -3.19 -40.40
N GLU A 52 30.98 -3.37 -41.09
CA GLU A 52 32.23 -2.71 -40.81
C GLU A 52 32.74 -2.05 -42.10
N ASN A 53 32.94 -0.75 -42.07
CA ASN A 53 33.35 0.04 -43.26
C ASN A 53 32.44 -0.21 -44.48
N GLY A 54 31.10 -0.29 -44.23
CA GLY A 54 30.09 -0.52 -45.27
C GLY A 54 29.98 -1.98 -45.75
N LYS A 55 30.89 -2.86 -45.39
CA LYS A 55 30.87 -4.28 -45.78
C LYS A 55 30.27 -5.14 -44.67
N ARG A 56 29.47 -6.16 -45.09
CA ARG A 56 28.95 -7.16 -44.15
C ARG A 56 30.06 -8.07 -43.67
N VAL A 57 30.25 -8.11 -42.36
CA VAL A 57 31.16 -9.01 -41.66
C VAL A 57 30.37 -10.04 -40.90
N ARG A 58 30.85 -11.27 -40.83
CA ARG A 58 30.23 -12.38 -40.11
C ARG A 58 31.27 -13.08 -39.26
N LYS A 59 31.13 -12.98 -37.94
CA LYS A 59 32.05 -13.57 -36.97
C LYS A 59 31.35 -14.78 -36.29
N CYS A 60 32.01 -15.94 -36.31
CA CYS A 60 31.54 -17.13 -35.60
C CYS A 60 31.70 -16.91 -34.07
N LEU A 61 30.60 -17.09 -33.32
CA LEU A 61 30.60 -17.01 -31.86
C LEU A 61 30.61 -18.40 -31.20
N GLY A 62 30.40 -19.47 -31.99
CA GLY A 62 30.38 -20.83 -31.48
C GLY A 62 28.98 -21.47 -31.34
N LYS A 63 28.88 -22.47 -30.48
CA LYS A 63 27.60 -23.14 -30.17
C LYS A 63 26.79 -22.33 -29.15
N ALA A 64 25.53 -22.68 -28.94
CA ALA A 64 24.60 -22.00 -28.03
C ALA A 64 25.11 -21.86 -26.57
N ASN A 65 26.02 -22.73 -26.14
CA ASN A 65 26.63 -22.70 -24.82
C ASN A 65 27.95 -21.87 -24.76
N ALA A 66 28.43 -21.35 -25.87
CA ALA A 66 29.62 -20.50 -25.89
C ALA A 66 29.41 -19.22 -25.08
N ALA A 67 30.45 -18.74 -24.40
CA ALA A 67 30.37 -17.58 -23.53
C ALA A 67 29.93 -16.31 -24.28
N GLU A 68 30.47 -16.11 -25.50
CA GLU A 68 30.14 -14.98 -26.38
C GLU A 68 28.70 -14.98 -26.81
N VAL A 69 28.12 -16.16 -27.14
CA VAL A 69 26.72 -16.29 -27.52
C VAL A 69 25.84 -15.92 -26.35
N ARG A 70 26.11 -16.44 -25.14
CA ARG A 70 25.36 -16.14 -23.94
C ARG A 70 25.45 -14.67 -23.54
N SER A 71 26.64 -14.06 -23.67
CA SER A 71 26.82 -12.63 -23.39
C SER A 71 26.01 -11.79 -24.33
N PHE A 72 26.09 -12.03 -25.64
CA PHE A 72 25.30 -11.30 -26.64
C PHE A 72 23.78 -11.44 -26.39
N VAL A 73 23.30 -12.65 -26.15
CA VAL A 73 21.86 -12.87 -25.84
C VAL A 73 21.44 -12.15 -24.56
N ARG A 74 22.29 -12.14 -23.52
CA ARG A 74 22.02 -11.41 -22.27
C ARG A 74 21.87 -9.91 -22.52
N ASP A 75 22.73 -9.34 -23.37
CA ASP A 75 22.66 -7.91 -23.66
C ASP A 75 21.41 -7.56 -24.49
N ILE A 76 21.02 -8.40 -25.46
CA ILE A 76 19.75 -8.26 -26.16
C ILE A 76 18.55 -8.36 -25.20
N CYS A 77 18.55 -9.33 -24.28
CA CYS A 77 17.50 -9.46 -23.27
C CYS A 77 17.39 -8.19 -22.39
N LYS A 78 18.54 -7.58 -22.02
CA LYS A 78 18.55 -6.31 -21.27
C LYS A 78 17.90 -5.17 -22.08
N ILE A 79 18.27 -5.06 -23.37
CA ILE A 79 17.69 -4.04 -24.26
C ILE A 79 16.17 -4.22 -24.41
N GLU A 80 15.72 -5.43 -24.67
CA GLU A 80 14.28 -5.69 -24.81
C GLU A 80 13.52 -5.46 -23.50
N ARG A 81 14.14 -5.77 -22.35
CA ARG A 81 13.57 -5.44 -21.04
C ARG A 81 13.42 -3.93 -20.83
N ILE A 82 14.41 -3.14 -21.22
CA ILE A 82 14.34 -1.67 -21.15
C ILE A 82 13.18 -1.17 -21.99
N LYS A 83 13.07 -1.58 -23.26
CA LYS A 83 11.96 -1.17 -24.15
C LYS A 83 10.59 -1.53 -23.56
N LEU A 84 10.47 -2.73 -23.00
CA LEU A 84 9.21 -3.15 -22.36
C LEU A 84 8.85 -2.26 -21.18
N LEU A 85 9.82 -1.92 -20.32
CA LEU A 85 9.59 -1.05 -19.17
C LEU A 85 9.31 0.39 -19.58
N GLU A 86 9.97 0.90 -20.62
CA GLU A 86 9.68 2.23 -21.20
C GLU A 86 8.25 2.29 -21.76
N ASN A 87 7.81 1.28 -22.50
CA ASN A 87 6.43 1.17 -22.99
C ASN A 87 5.41 1.10 -21.84
N ASN A 88 5.73 0.35 -20.78
CA ASN A 88 4.88 0.28 -19.60
C ASN A 88 4.77 1.65 -18.91
N ASN A 89 5.89 2.37 -18.76
CA ASN A 89 5.88 3.71 -18.19
C ASN A 89 5.05 4.69 -19.03
N GLN A 90 5.14 4.61 -20.37
CA GLN A 90 4.30 5.42 -21.24
C GLN A 90 2.82 5.13 -21.02
N ALA A 91 2.42 3.86 -20.98
CA ALA A 91 1.03 3.47 -20.74
C ALA A 91 0.53 3.94 -19.35
N LEU A 92 1.39 3.89 -18.33
CA LEU A 92 1.07 4.38 -16.98
C LEU A 92 0.92 5.91 -16.96
N GLU A 93 1.74 6.66 -17.69
CA GLU A 93 1.60 8.12 -17.81
C GLU A 93 0.33 8.50 -18.57
N GLU A 94 -0.02 7.77 -19.64
CA GLU A 94 -1.29 7.96 -20.36
C GLU A 94 -2.50 7.66 -19.46
N LEU A 95 -2.42 6.61 -18.63
CA LEU A 95 -3.42 6.30 -17.62
C LEU A 95 -3.62 7.46 -16.64
N LYS A 96 -2.53 8.06 -16.13
CA LYS A 96 -2.59 9.23 -15.23
C LYS A 96 -3.32 10.42 -15.85
N GLN A 97 -3.10 10.67 -17.14
CA GLN A 97 -3.76 11.78 -17.84
C GLN A 97 -5.26 11.55 -18.06
N ASN A 98 -5.68 10.30 -18.17
CA ASN A 98 -7.06 9.93 -18.49
C ASN A 98 -7.92 9.63 -17.24
N ILE A 99 -7.30 9.41 -16.09
CA ILE A 99 -8.05 9.23 -14.83
C ILE A 99 -8.47 10.59 -14.31
N LEU A 100 -9.76 10.79 -14.19
CA LEU A 100 -10.33 11.93 -13.51
C LEU A 100 -10.49 11.63 -12.03
N GLU A 101 -10.20 12.63 -11.21
CA GLU A 101 -10.48 12.53 -9.78
C GLU A 101 -11.99 12.42 -9.53
N ASP A 102 -12.37 11.48 -8.66
CA ASP A 102 -13.72 11.41 -8.12
C ASP A 102 -13.88 12.47 -7.04
N SER A 103 -14.02 13.72 -7.49
CA SER A 103 -14.16 14.89 -6.62
C SER A 103 -15.39 15.72 -7.00
N ILE A 104 -15.98 16.40 -6.02
CA ILE A 104 -17.16 17.22 -6.21
C ILE A 104 -17.00 18.24 -7.35
N PRO A 105 -15.88 18.98 -7.49
CA PRO A 105 -15.67 19.88 -8.62
C PRO A 105 -15.71 19.19 -9.98
N VAL A 106 -15.08 18.01 -10.11
CA VAL A 106 -15.06 17.24 -11.36
C VAL A 106 -16.45 16.70 -11.70
N ILE A 107 -17.17 16.15 -10.72
CA ILE A 107 -18.54 15.68 -10.90
C ILE A 107 -19.45 16.83 -11.27
N ASN A 108 -19.39 17.96 -10.53
CA ASN A 108 -20.20 19.15 -10.77
C ASN A 108 -20.01 19.71 -12.18
N ALA A 109 -18.77 19.72 -12.72
CA ALA A 109 -18.49 20.17 -14.07
C ALA A 109 -19.14 19.29 -15.16
N ARG A 110 -19.44 18.03 -14.85
CA ARG A 110 -20.09 17.07 -15.76
C ARG A 110 -21.62 17.04 -15.66
N LEU A 111 -22.18 17.66 -14.62
CA LEU A 111 -23.63 17.74 -14.47
C LEU A 111 -24.24 18.61 -15.57
N PRO A 112 -25.54 18.36 -15.92
CA PRO A 112 -26.33 19.28 -16.70
C PRO A 112 -26.29 20.70 -16.07
N GLU A 113 -26.31 21.73 -16.89
CA GLU A 113 -26.17 23.12 -16.44
C GLU A 113 -27.16 23.48 -15.33
N THR A 114 -28.39 22.98 -15.42
CA THR A 114 -29.45 23.16 -14.42
C THR A 114 -29.17 22.52 -13.06
N CYS A 115 -28.23 21.57 -12.98
CA CYS A 115 -27.87 20.85 -11.77
C CYS A 115 -26.55 21.34 -11.15
N ARG A 116 -25.76 22.12 -11.90
CA ARG A 116 -24.47 22.63 -11.42
C ARG A 116 -24.64 23.55 -10.22
N GLY A 117 -23.75 23.41 -9.26
CA GLY A 117 -23.80 24.19 -8.00
C GLY A 117 -24.80 23.70 -6.96
N LEU A 118 -25.63 22.69 -7.27
CA LEU A 118 -26.57 22.09 -6.33
C LEU A 118 -25.98 20.83 -5.64
N LEU A 119 -24.82 20.37 -6.12
CA LEU A 119 -24.17 19.15 -5.59
C LEU A 119 -23.62 19.41 -4.19
N MET A 120 -24.01 18.54 -3.24
CA MET A 120 -23.46 18.48 -1.89
C MET A 120 -22.73 17.15 -1.67
N GLU A 121 -21.74 17.11 -0.76
CA GLU A 121 -20.96 15.89 -0.48
C GLU A 121 -21.82 14.67 -0.20
N GLY A 122 -22.83 14.79 0.65
CA GLY A 122 -23.73 13.68 0.98
C GLY A 122 -24.52 13.10 -0.20
N PHE A 123 -24.62 13.82 -1.32
CA PHE A 123 -25.26 13.30 -2.55
C PHE A 123 -24.30 12.40 -3.35
N VAL A 124 -22.99 12.54 -3.12
CA VAL A 124 -21.97 11.76 -3.84
C VAL A 124 -21.66 10.46 -3.10
N ASP A 125 -21.63 10.50 -1.79
CA ASP A 125 -21.25 9.36 -0.96
C ASP A 125 -22.12 9.25 0.30
N GLU A 126 -23.32 8.74 0.12
CA GLU A 126 -24.25 8.47 1.25
C GLU A 126 -23.64 7.49 2.26
N ARG A 127 -22.84 6.53 1.78
CA ARG A 127 -22.22 5.54 2.66
C ARG A 127 -21.18 6.19 3.57
N MET A 128 -20.35 7.09 3.05
CA MET A 128 -19.42 7.86 3.86
C MET A 128 -20.11 8.70 4.92
N GLU A 129 -21.25 9.34 4.58
CA GLU A 129 -22.02 10.10 5.57
C GLU A 129 -22.61 9.22 6.68
N GLN A 130 -23.07 8.00 6.34
CA GLN A 130 -23.49 7.02 7.35
C GLN A 130 -22.32 6.61 8.26
N LEU A 131 -21.12 6.39 7.71
CA LEU A 131 -19.92 6.04 8.49
C LEU A 131 -19.47 7.18 9.40
N LYS A 132 -19.51 8.43 8.91
CA LYS A 132 -19.26 9.62 9.74
C LYS A 132 -20.29 9.76 10.86
N ALA A 133 -21.56 9.54 10.55
CA ALA A 133 -22.65 9.55 11.55
C ALA A 133 -22.42 8.46 12.62
N TRP A 134 -22.06 7.22 12.20
CA TRP A 134 -21.72 6.15 13.12
C TRP A 134 -20.55 6.54 14.03
N ALA A 135 -19.48 7.10 13.50
CA ALA A 135 -18.29 7.48 14.29
C ALA A 135 -18.62 8.56 15.34
N ARG A 136 -19.50 9.51 15.00
CA ARG A 136 -19.94 10.63 15.88
C ARG A 136 -21.02 10.25 16.85
N ALA A 137 -21.80 9.19 16.58
CA ALA A 137 -22.86 8.75 17.46
C ALA A 137 -22.30 8.41 18.85
N GLU A 138 -23.11 8.60 19.89
CA GLU A 138 -22.74 8.26 21.27
C GLU A 138 -22.39 6.76 21.36
N TYR A 139 -21.31 6.44 22.05
CA TYR A 139 -20.86 5.07 22.32
C TYR A 139 -20.21 4.97 23.69
N ARG A 140 -20.20 3.77 24.26
CA ARG A 140 -19.51 3.50 25.51
C ARG A 140 -17.99 3.59 25.31
N LYS A 141 -17.34 4.57 25.95
CA LYS A 141 -15.90 4.76 25.93
C LYS A 141 -15.24 4.07 27.13
N ASN A 142 -13.99 3.72 26.95
CA ASN A 142 -13.14 3.31 28.07
C ASN A 142 -12.79 4.54 28.91
N THR A 143 -13.24 4.53 30.17
CA THR A 143 -12.99 5.60 31.15
C THR A 143 -11.90 5.20 32.17
N PHE A 144 -11.26 4.05 31.98
CA PHE A 144 -10.22 3.58 32.90
C PHE A 144 -8.93 4.41 32.73
N ASN A 145 -8.41 4.98 33.84
CA ASN A 145 -7.20 5.81 33.87
C ASN A 145 -7.26 7.00 32.88
N GLU A 146 -8.33 7.76 32.86
CA GLU A 146 -8.49 8.95 32.01
C GLU A 146 -7.34 9.96 32.19
N GLU A 147 -6.79 10.08 33.41
CA GLU A 147 -5.66 10.93 33.75
C GLU A 147 -4.37 10.60 32.99
N LYS A 148 -4.27 9.40 32.40
CA LYS A 148 -3.14 8.98 31.56
C LYS A 148 -3.22 9.48 30.12
N LYS A 149 -4.32 10.13 29.73
CA LYS A 149 -4.46 10.74 28.41
C LYS A 149 -3.72 12.10 28.38
N THR A 150 -2.39 12.03 28.33
CA THR A 150 -1.51 13.20 28.44
C THR A 150 -1.03 13.78 27.10
N HIS A 151 -1.37 13.13 26.00
CA HIS A 151 -1.04 13.57 24.65
C HIS A 151 -2.30 14.10 23.97
N VAL A 152 -2.10 14.93 22.94
CA VAL A 152 -3.21 15.60 22.24
C VAL A 152 -3.11 15.31 20.74
N ALA A 153 -4.20 14.85 20.13
CA ALA A 153 -4.33 14.64 18.69
C ALA A 153 -4.62 15.94 17.94
N CYS A 154 -4.62 15.91 16.60
CA CYS A 154 -4.73 17.07 15.73
C CYS A 154 -6.03 17.90 15.91
N ASP A 155 -7.10 17.27 16.37
CA ASP A 155 -8.40 17.93 16.65
C ASP A 155 -8.61 18.35 18.12
N GLY A 156 -7.58 18.18 18.96
CA GLY A 156 -7.62 18.47 20.38
C GLY A 156 -8.03 17.28 21.27
N THR A 157 -8.32 16.11 20.70
CA THR A 157 -8.71 14.92 21.49
C THR A 157 -7.52 14.40 22.32
N PRO A 158 -7.70 14.22 23.66
CA PRO A 158 -6.69 13.62 24.50
C PRO A 158 -6.54 12.12 24.24
N VAL A 159 -5.29 11.65 24.11
CA VAL A 159 -4.93 10.24 23.89
C VAL A 159 -3.79 9.82 24.83
N ARG A 160 -3.51 8.50 24.95
CA ARG A 160 -2.60 7.97 25.99
C ARG A 160 -1.14 7.95 25.59
N SER A 161 -0.82 7.82 24.30
CA SER A 161 0.55 7.61 23.82
C SER A 161 0.86 8.39 22.55
N LYS A 162 2.15 8.55 22.25
CA LYS A 162 2.62 9.13 20.99
C LYS A 162 2.20 8.31 19.78
N GLY A 163 2.25 6.98 19.90
CA GLY A 163 1.81 6.09 18.83
C GLY A 163 0.32 6.25 18.50
N GLU A 164 -0.52 6.42 19.53
CA GLU A 164 -1.94 6.74 19.34
C GLU A 164 -2.16 8.11 18.69
N VAL A 165 -1.34 9.14 19.02
CA VAL A 165 -1.38 10.44 18.30
C VAL A 165 -1.11 10.25 16.80
N ILE A 166 -0.09 9.44 16.45
CA ILE A 166 0.27 9.18 15.05
C ILE A 166 -0.89 8.47 14.33
N TRP A 167 -1.45 7.40 14.91
CA TRP A 167 -2.61 6.71 14.37
C TRP A 167 -3.81 7.63 14.20
N TYR A 168 -4.16 8.38 15.24
CA TYR A 168 -5.29 9.31 15.22
C TYR A 168 -5.17 10.31 14.06
N ASN A 169 -3.99 10.96 13.98
CA ASN A 169 -3.74 11.98 12.97
C ASN A 169 -3.73 11.40 11.54
N LEU A 170 -3.22 10.17 11.35
CA LEU A 170 -3.25 9.50 10.06
C LEU A 170 -4.70 9.16 9.66
N LEU A 171 -5.48 8.53 10.53
CA LEU A 171 -6.89 8.21 10.24
C LEU A 171 -7.70 9.49 9.94
N TYR A 172 -7.46 10.54 10.73
CA TYR A 172 -8.09 11.84 10.52
C TYR A 172 -7.71 12.45 9.15
N SER A 173 -6.43 12.44 8.79
CA SER A 173 -5.94 12.99 7.52
C SER A 173 -6.38 12.18 6.29
N LEU A 174 -6.61 10.87 6.44
CA LEU A 174 -7.18 10.00 5.41
C LEU A 174 -8.71 10.13 5.30
N GLY A 175 -9.34 10.91 6.17
CA GLY A 175 -10.79 11.06 6.21
C GLY A 175 -11.54 9.77 6.60
N ILE A 176 -10.87 8.82 7.25
CA ILE A 176 -11.47 7.57 7.70
C ILE A 176 -12.20 7.81 9.03
N PRO A 177 -13.53 7.62 9.11
CA PRO A 177 -14.28 7.75 10.35
C PRO A 177 -13.92 6.61 11.32
N PHE A 178 -13.65 6.94 12.57
CA PHE A 178 -13.28 5.97 13.61
C PHE A 178 -13.84 6.34 14.97
N ARG A 179 -13.83 5.37 15.89
CA ARG A 179 -14.07 5.54 17.32
C ARG A 179 -12.78 5.29 18.09
N TYR A 180 -12.45 6.18 19.00
CA TYR A 180 -11.29 6.05 19.88
C TYR A 180 -11.69 5.41 21.21
N GLU A 181 -11.01 4.34 21.62
CA GLU A 181 -11.24 3.54 22.85
C GLU A 181 -12.71 3.11 23.07
N PRO A 182 -13.44 2.60 22.06
CA PRO A 182 -14.79 2.11 22.29
C PRO A 182 -14.76 0.82 23.11
N LEU A 183 -15.69 0.68 24.07
CA LEU A 183 -15.93 -0.59 24.76
C LEU A 183 -16.71 -1.54 23.85
N ILE A 184 -16.06 -2.58 23.35
CA ILE A 184 -16.72 -3.63 22.56
C ILE A 184 -17.02 -4.84 23.44
N GLN A 185 -18.18 -5.44 23.20
CA GLN A 185 -18.66 -6.61 23.92
C GLN A 185 -18.08 -7.86 23.24
N LEU A 186 -17.50 -8.76 24.03
CA LEU A 186 -16.87 -9.99 23.61
C LEU A 186 -17.30 -11.14 24.53
N GLN A 187 -16.94 -12.38 24.18
CA GLN A 187 -17.13 -13.55 25.03
C GLN A 187 -15.78 -14.04 25.58
N ASP A 188 -15.74 -14.38 26.86
CA ASP A 188 -14.57 -15.05 27.46
C ASP A 188 -14.56 -16.57 27.15
N ASP A 189 -13.55 -17.27 27.67
CA ASP A 189 -13.33 -18.70 27.41
C ASP A 189 -14.46 -19.63 27.91
N VAL A 190 -15.31 -19.10 28.81
CA VAL A 190 -16.47 -19.83 29.39
C VAL A 190 -17.81 -19.23 28.96
N GLY A 191 -17.82 -18.37 27.93
CA GLY A 191 -19.02 -17.78 27.36
C GLY A 191 -19.60 -16.61 28.16
N ARG A 192 -18.85 -16.02 29.10
CA ARG A 192 -19.31 -14.83 29.84
C ARG A 192 -18.99 -13.59 29.04
N THR A 193 -19.92 -12.63 29.07
CA THR A 193 -19.73 -11.32 28.47
C THR A 193 -18.60 -10.55 29.17
N VAL A 194 -17.63 -10.10 28.37
CA VAL A 194 -16.54 -9.21 28.80
C VAL A 194 -16.47 -7.99 27.88
N TYR A 195 -15.94 -6.90 28.37
CA TYR A 195 -15.75 -5.68 27.57
C TYR A 195 -14.26 -5.40 27.43
N LYS A 196 -13.83 -5.11 26.20
CA LYS A 196 -12.47 -4.69 25.89
C LYS A 196 -12.53 -3.45 25.00
N ALA A 197 -11.54 -2.57 25.16
CA ALA A 197 -11.41 -1.39 24.33
C ALA A 197 -10.20 -1.55 23.42
N PRO A 198 -10.34 -1.66 22.11
CA PRO A 198 -9.25 -1.38 21.20
C PRO A 198 -8.90 0.12 21.24
N ASP A 199 -7.69 0.48 20.80
CA ASP A 199 -7.36 1.91 20.70
C ASP A 199 -8.24 2.59 19.66
N PHE A 200 -8.45 1.94 18.50
CA PHE A 200 -9.36 2.44 17.47
C PHE A 200 -10.24 1.33 16.91
N GLN A 201 -11.50 1.69 16.60
CA GLN A 201 -12.44 0.88 15.85
C GLN A 201 -12.93 1.67 14.63
N ILE A 202 -12.92 1.03 13.47
CA ILE A 202 -13.36 1.59 12.20
C ILE A 202 -14.48 0.71 11.66
N GLN A 203 -15.56 1.30 11.18
CA GLN A 203 -16.57 0.60 10.38
C GLN A 203 -16.24 0.79 8.90
N CYS A 204 -16.13 -0.30 8.15
CA CYS A 204 -15.78 -0.30 6.73
C CYS A 204 -17.01 -0.05 5.84
N TYR A 205 -16.76 0.21 4.55
CA TYR A 205 -17.80 0.36 3.54
C TYR A 205 -18.71 -0.87 3.41
N ASP A 206 -18.16 -2.07 3.58
CA ASP A 206 -18.89 -3.33 3.55
C ASP A 206 -19.67 -3.64 4.86
N GLY A 207 -19.58 -2.76 5.84
CA GLY A 207 -20.21 -2.92 7.16
C GLY A 207 -19.39 -3.70 8.17
N SER A 208 -18.29 -4.32 7.78
CA SER A 208 -17.36 -4.99 8.69
C SER A 208 -16.59 -4.00 9.57
N PHE A 209 -15.83 -4.51 10.54
CA PHE A 209 -15.07 -3.67 11.45
C PHE A 209 -13.57 -3.98 11.36
N ILE A 210 -12.76 -2.94 11.53
CA ILE A 210 -11.32 -3.02 11.76
C ILE A 210 -11.05 -2.60 13.21
N LEU A 211 -10.12 -3.30 13.86
CA LEU A 211 -9.54 -2.91 15.15
C LEU A 211 -8.08 -2.55 14.98
N ILE A 212 -7.62 -1.53 15.72
CA ILE A 212 -6.22 -1.12 15.76
C ILE A 212 -5.78 -1.02 17.21
N GLU A 213 -4.56 -1.49 17.48
CA GLU A 213 -3.87 -1.42 18.76
C GLU A 213 -2.45 -0.89 18.57
N HIS A 214 -2.01 -0.07 19.51
CA HIS A 214 -0.62 0.37 19.60
C HIS A 214 -0.01 0.00 20.95
N LEU A 215 1.08 -0.77 20.93
CA LEU A 215 1.72 -1.29 22.13
C LEU A 215 2.90 -0.43 22.55
N GLY A 216 2.74 0.40 23.57
CA GLY A 216 3.79 1.31 24.08
C GLY A 216 4.72 0.71 25.13
N CYS A 217 4.33 -0.34 25.84
CA CYS A 217 5.05 -0.86 27.01
C CYS A 217 5.47 -2.32 26.84
N ILE A 218 6.12 -2.68 25.74
CA ILE A 218 6.46 -4.07 25.40
C ILE A 218 7.51 -4.70 26.35
N LYS A 219 8.22 -3.91 27.17
CA LYS A 219 9.13 -4.42 28.22
C LYS A 219 8.41 -4.95 29.44
N ASP A 220 7.16 -4.55 29.67
CA ASP A 220 6.39 -5.01 30.84
C ASP A 220 5.70 -6.34 30.51
N PRO A 221 6.10 -7.45 31.16
CA PRO A 221 5.47 -8.74 30.94
C PRO A 221 3.97 -8.76 31.31
N GLY A 222 3.54 -8.00 32.32
CA GLY A 222 2.15 -7.87 32.71
C GLY A 222 1.31 -7.21 31.62
N TYR A 223 1.83 -6.15 31.03
CA TYR A 223 1.24 -5.47 29.88
C TYR A 223 1.11 -6.41 28.67
N CYS A 224 2.19 -7.13 28.33
CA CYS A 224 2.19 -8.09 27.22
C CYS A 224 1.19 -9.23 27.44
N ASN A 225 1.06 -9.76 28.66
CA ASN A 225 0.09 -10.79 29.01
C ASN A 225 -1.35 -10.26 28.92
N GLY A 226 -1.59 -9.02 29.31
CA GLY A 226 -2.87 -8.33 29.15
C GLY A 226 -3.25 -8.19 27.68
N PHE A 227 -2.30 -7.77 26.83
CA PHE A 227 -2.48 -7.70 25.38
C PHE A 227 -2.75 -9.09 24.78
N ALA A 228 -1.97 -10.12 25.12
CA ALA A 228 -2.17 -11.48 24.60
C ALA A 228 -3.58 -12.01 24.93
N THR A 229 -4.09 -11.71 26.12
CA THR A 229 -5.48 -12.05 26.51
C THR A 229 -6.50 -11.31 25.65
N LYS A 230 -6.30 -10.01 25.44
CA LYS A 230 -7.16 -9.15 24.63
C LYS A 230 -7.16 -9.63 23.16
N CYS A 231 -5.97 -9.92 22.61
CA CYS A 231 -5.80 -10.46 21.28
C CYS A 231 -6.57 -11.78 21.09
N ARG A 232 -6.48 -12.71 22.06
CA ARG A 232 -7.23 -13.97 22.01
C ARG A 232 -8.73 -13.78 21.92
N TYR A 233 -9.30 -12.82 22.65
CA TYR A 233 -10.73 -12.51 22.55
C TYR A 233 -11.11 -11.97 21.20
N TYR A 234 -10.31 -11.06 20.63
CA TYR A 234 -10.56 -10.51 19.28
C TYR A 234 -10.50 -11.60 18.21
N LEU A 235 -9.48 -12.47 18.26
CA LEU A 235 -9.35 -13.58 17.29
C LEU A 235 -10.57 -14.54 17.34
N ARG A 236 -11.13 -14.78 18.51
CA ARG A 236 -12.35 -15.62 18.66
C ARG A 236 -13.59 -14.98 18.04
N GLU A 237 -13.68 -13.67 18.07
CA GLU A 237 -14.78 -12.91 17.44
C GLU A 237 -14.56 -12.67 15.92
N GLY A 238 -13.55 -13.34 15.32
CA GLY A 238 -13.30 -13.29 13.89
C GLY A 238 -12.40 -12.12 13.44
N TYR A 239 -11.79 -11.40 14.36
CA TYR A 239 -10.75 -10.44 14.00
C TYR A 239 -9.45 -11.18 13.70
N VAL A 240 -8.85 -10.92 12.52
CA VAL A 240 -7.66 -11.61 12.03
C VAL A 240 -6.51 -10.61 11.88
N LEU A 241 -5.37 -10.92 12.49
CA LEU A 241 -4.16 -10.08 12.39
C LEU A 241 -3.75 -9.86 10.93
N GLY A 242 -3.53 -8.60 10.58
CA GLY A 242 -3.15 -8.19 9.21
C GLY A 242 -4.30 -8.14 8.21
N VAL A 243 -5.53 -8.51 8.60
CA VAL A 243 -6.73 -8.46 7.75
C VAL A 243 -7.71 -7.39 8.24
N ASN A 244 -8.21 -7.54 9.46
CA ASN A 244 -9.13 -6.61 10.11
C ASN A 244 -8.76 -6.33 11.58
N TYR A 245 -7.55 -6.75 11.99
CA TYR A 245 -6.94 -6.43 13.26
C TYR A 245 -5.48 -6.05 13.03
N PHE A 246 -5.14 -4.78 13.27
CA PHE A 246 -3.83 -4.22 13.03
C PHE A 246 -3.16 -3.85 14.34
N VAL A 247 -1.90 -4.23 14.49
CA VAL A 247 -1.11 -3.99 15.70
C VAL A 247 0.19 -3.32 15.33
N SER A 248 0.51 -2.23 16.00
CA SER A 248 1.81 -1.57 15.96
C SER A 248 2.41 -1.52 17.35
N SER A 249 3.71 -1.29 17.47
CA SER A 249 4.37 -1.19 18.78
C SER A 249 5.51 -0.20 18.76
N ASP A 250 5.82 0.34 19.95
CA ASP A 250 7.12 0.93 20.20
C ASP A 250 8.20 -0.16 20.23
N ASP A 251 9.45 0.25 20.05
CA ASP A 251 10.59 -0.62 20.29
C ASP A 251 10.84 -0.84 21.80
N VAL A 252 11.85 -1.66 22.12
CA VAL A 252 12.23 -1.93 23.51
C VAL A 252 12.78 -0.68 24.25
N TYR A 253 13.04 0.41 23.57
CA TYR A 253 13.49 1.68 24.14
C TYR A 253 12.37 2.71 24.25
N GLY A 254 11.16 2.38 23.78
CA GLY A 254 10.00 3.27 23.77
C GLY A 254 9.98 4.23 22.59
N ASN A 255 10.70 3.90 21.49
CA ASN A 255 10.64 4.70 20.27
C ASN A 255 9.53 4.18 19.36
N THR A 256 8.72 5.10 18.85
CA THR A 256 7.63 4.80 17.91
C THR A 256 8.13 4.92 16.47
N ASP A 257 7.99 3.86 15.68
CA ASP A 257 8.26 3.89 14.24
C ASP A 257 7.05 4.43 13.47
N SER A 258 7.06 5.74 13.20
CA SER A 258 6.00 6.42 12.45
C SER A 258 5.89 5.95 11.00
N PHE A 259 7.00 5.47 10.40
CA PHE A 259 6.97 4.93 9.04
C PHE A 259 6.26 3.58 8.99
N ALA A 260 6.52 2.69 9.95
CA ALA A 260 5.80 1.42 10.09
C ALA A 260 4.29 1.66 10.29
N ILE A 261 3.91 2.59 11.17
CA ILE A 261 2.51 2.96 11.39
C ILE A 261 1.87 3.50 10.08
N ALA A 262 2.57 4.36 9.34
CA ALA A 262 2.05 4.88 8.06
C ALA A 262 1.83 3.77 7.01
N LYS A 263 2.67 2.73 6.99
CA LYS A 263 2.46 1.56 6.13
C LYS A 263 1.24 0.75 6.54
N LEU A 264 1.04 0.53 7.83
CA LEU A 264 -0.17 -0.13 8.34
C LEU A 264 -1.42 0.69 8.04
N ALA A 265 -1.37 2.03 8.16
CA ALA A 265 -2.49 2.89 7.83
C ALA A 265 -2.91 2.80 6.36
N GLN A 266 -1.97 2.57 5.43
CA GLN A 266 -2.28 2.29 4.02
C GLN A 266 -3.07 0.97 3.85
N LEU A 267 -2.71 -0.08 4.59
CA LEU A 267 -3.46 -1.35 4.57
C LEU A 267 -4.86 -1.17 5.18
N VAL A 268 -4.96 -0.41 6.27
CA VAL A 268 -6.25 -0.05 6.87
C VAL A 268 -7.13 0.71 5.88
N GLU A 269 -6.58 1.69 5.16
CA GLU A 269 -7.29 2.44 4.12
C GLU A 269 -7.81 1.52 3.00
N GLN A 270 -6.96 0.62 2.49
CA GLN A 270 -7.36 -0.36 1.48
C GLN A 270 -8.52 -1.23 1.98
N ARG A 271 -8.39 -1.77 3.19
CA ARG A 271 -9.42 -2.62 3.80
C ARG A 271 -10.72 -1.84 4.10
N PHE A 272 -10.60 -0.58 4.50
CA PHE A 272 -11.75 0.31 4.75
C PHE A 272 -12.64 0.47 3.51
N TYR A 273 -12.03 0.65 2.33
CA TYR A 273 -12.74 0.76 1.05
C TYR A 273 -13.08 -0.60 0.40
N GLY A 274 -12.66 -1.73 0.97
CA GLY A 274 -12.86 -3.05 0.39
C GLY A 274 -11.94 -3.34 -0.81
N ILE A 275 -10.78 -2.71 -0.87
CA ILE A 275 -9.77 -2.92 -1.90
C ILE A 275 -8.75 -3.93 -1.34
N GLY A 276 -8.99 -5.23 -1.56
CA GLY A 276 -8.08 -6.26 -1.06
C GLY A 276 -8.63 -7.66 -1.28
#